data_edb64223d0f890839b3932b50df11ad1
#
_entry.id   edb64223d0f890839b3932b50df11ad1
#
_cell.length_a   1.000
_cell.length_b   1.000
_cell.length_c   1.000
_cell.angle_alpha   90.00
_cell.angle_beta   90.00
_cell.angle_gamma   90.00
#
_symmetry.space_group_name_H-M   'P 1'
#
loop_
_entity.id
_entity.type
_entity.pdbx_description
1 polymer ?
#
loop_
_entity_poly.entity_id
_entity_poly.type
_entity_poly.pdbx_seq_one_letter_code
_entity_poly.pdbx_strand_id
1 'polypeptide(L)'
;MTKTALVTGASSGIGRGIAHKFGEEGWEVTLVARRKSNLEKVAKEVEDAGGKAHIFATDLTEEGNPDAAVQFAIDKMGKVGTLVNNAGMGRFEMVPDIKDESYQEQFQLNVWACMAMVRSIVPHFKKSKGGQIVNIGSIVGYLGISKGSIYSSTKWALRGLNESWREELYPDNIKVCYVGPGFVLTEFNGRKEGG
;
A
#
# COMPACT_ATOMS: atom_id res chain seq x y z
N MET A 1 -11.01 -12.25 13.48
CA MET A 1 -10.33 -11.74 12.27
C MET A 1 -9.01 -12.49 12.14
N THR A 2 -8.62 -12.96 10.97
CA THR A 2 -7.35 -13.67 10.78
C THR A 2 -6.22 -12.64 10.89
N LYS A 3 -5.20 -12.93 11.71
CA LYS A 3 -4.04 -12.04 11.90
C LYS A 3 -3.01 -12.19 10.76
N THR A 4 -3.45 -11.93 9.52
CA THR A 4 -2.60 -12.01 8.31
C THR A 4 -2.77 -10.76 7.48
N ALA A 5 -1.69 -10.19 6.98
CA ALA A 5 -1.71 -8.97 6.18
C ALA A 5 -0.74 -9.02 4.99
N LEU A 6 -1.15 -8.38 3.90
CA LEU A 6 -0.31 -8.06 2.75
C LEU A 6 -0.09 -6.55 2.73
N VAL A 7 1.16 -6.11 2.90
CA VAL A 7 1.54 -4.69 3.00
C VAL A 7 2.40 -4.29 1.82
N THR A 8 1.92 -3.34 1.01
CA THR A 8 2.69 -2.77 -0.11
C THR A 8 3.50 -1.56 0.32
N GLY A 9 4.64 -1.31 -0.34
CA GLY A 9 5.55 -0.24 0.06
C GLY A 9 6.17 -0.45 1.44
N ALA A 10 6.34 -1.71 1.85
CA ALA A 10 6.75 -2.08 3.20
C ALA A 10 8.23 -1.84 3.52
N SER A 11 9.05 -1.43 2.55
CA SER A 11 10.51 -1.32 2.72
C SER A 11 11.00 -0.09 3.49
N SER A 12 10.11 0.86 3.82
CA SER A 12 10.43 2.10 4.54
C SER A 12 9.19 2.83 5.05
N GLY A 13 9.37 3.88 5.83
CA GLY A 13 8.35 4.84 6.24
C GLY A 13 7.11 4.22 6.86
N ILE A 14 5.93 4.68 6.45
CA ILE A 14 4.65 4.23 7.01
C ILE A 14 4.45 2.72 6.84
N GLY A 15 4.79 2.16 5.68
CA GLY A 15 4.64 0.73 5.42
C GLY A 15 5.49 -0.15 6.35
N ARG A 16 6.75 0.25 6.62
CA ARG A 16 7.62 -0.38 7.61
C ARG A 16 7.01 -0.30 9.02
N GLY A 17 6.54 0.90 9.41
CA GLY A 17 5.90 1.07 10.72
C GLY A 17 4.64 0.23 10.91
N ILE A 18 3.80 0.11 9.87
CA ILE A 18 2.63 -0.77 9.89
C ILE A 18 3.05 -2.24 10.03
N ALA A 19 4.04 -2.67 9.25
CA ALA A 19 4.54 -4.06 9.31
C ALA A 19 5.11 -4.39 10.70
N HIS A 20 5.91 -3.50 11.27
CA HIS A 20 6.45 -3.66 12.62
C HIS A 20 5.33 -3.76 13.66
N LYS A 21 4.32 -2.87 13.59
CA LYS A 21 3.19 -2.91 14.52
C LYS A 21 2.38 -4.20 14.40
N PHE A 22 2.22 -4.72 13.19
CA PHE A 22 1.63 -6.05 13.01
C PHE A 22 2.47 -7.16 13.65
N GLY A 23 3.82 -7.06 13.57
CA GLY A 23 4.73 -7.96 14.26
C GLY A 23 4.52 -7.99 15.77
N GLU A 24 4.47 -6.82 16.42
CA GLU A 24 4.19 -6.68 17.86
C GLU A 24 2.87 -7.34 18.28
N GLU A 25 1.88 -7.34 17.39
CA GLU A 25 0.58 -7.97 17.63
C GLU A 25 0.53 -9.45 17.23
N GLY A 26 1.68 -10.04 16.86
CA GLY A 26 1.81 -11.45 16.47
C GLY A 26 1.15 -11.82 15.14
N TRP A 27 1.15 -10.89 14.17
CA TRP A 27 0.60 -11.14 12.84
C TRP A 27 1.62 -11.83 11.93
N GLU A 28 1.11 -12.54 10.93
CA GLU A 28 1.86 -13.03 9.78
C GLU A 28 1.68 -12.04 8.62
N VAL A 29 2.80 -11.50 8.09
CA VAL A 29 2.79 -10.38 7.15
C VAL A 29 3.57 -10.70 5.88
N THR A 30 2.96 -10.50 4.71
CA THR A 30 3.70 -10.45 3.44
C THR A 30 4.09 -9.01 3.15
N LEU A 31 5.39 -8.77 3.00
CA LEU A 31 6.02 -7.48 2.75
C LEU A 31 6.34 -7.33 1.27
N VAL A 32 5.76 -6.32 0.60
CA VAL A 32 5.95 -6.10 -0.84
C VAL A 32 6.60 -4.75 -1.09
N ALA A 33 7.71 -4.71 -1.78
CA ALA A 33 8.38 -3.52 -2.31
C ALA A 33 9.50 -3.91 -3.29
N ARG A 34 10.12 -2.92 -3.96
CA ARG A 34 11.21 -3.16 -4.92
C ARG A 34 12.55 -3.51 -4.26
N ARG A 35 12.87 -2.89 -3.12
CA ARG A 35 14.18 -2.98 -2.46
C ARG A 35 14.25 -4.21 -1.56
N LYS A 36 14.75 -5.33 -2.09
CA LYS A 36 14.84 -6.62 -1.37
C LYS A 36 15.62 -6.50 -0.05
N SER A 37 16.79 -5.87 -0.06
CA SER A 37 17.63 -5.73 1.14
C SER A 37 16.96 -4.94 2.27
N ASN A 38 16.10 -3.97 1.93
CA ASN A 38 15.31 -3.25 2.93
C ASN A 38 14.15 -4.10 3.46
N LEU A 39 13.52 -4.89 2.59
CA LEU A 39 12.48 -5.85 3.03
C LEU A 39 13.05 -6.89 3.98
N GLU A 40 14.27 -7.38 3.76
CA GLU A 40 14.97 -8.32 4.65
C GLU A 40 15.16 -7.73 6.06
N LYS A 41 15.53 -6.46 6.14
CA LYS A 41 15.65 -5.75 7.43
C LYS A 41 14.28 -5.64 8.13
N VAL A 42 13.25 -5.22 7.39
CA VAL A 42 11.90 -5.08 7.95
C VAL A 42 11.32 -6.45 8.35
N ALA A 43 11.58 -7.50 7.58
CA ALA A 43 11.17 -8.85 7.94
C ALA A 43 11.77 -9.27 9.28
N LYS A 44 13.07 -9.03 9.47
CA LYS A 44 13.74 -9.29 10.76
C LYS A 44 13.11 -8.49 11.90
N GLU A 45 12.79 -7.20 11.69
CA GLU A 45 12.11 -6.37 12.70
C GLU A 45 10.73 -6.91 13.08
N VAL A 46 9.97 -7.41 12.11
CA VAL A 46 8.67 -8.06 12.35
C VAL A 46 8.82 -9.33 13.16
N GLU A 47 9.82 -10.16 12.84
CA GLU A 47 10.10 -11.43 13.53
C GLU A 47 10.63 -11.18 14.94
N ASP A 48 11.56 -10.25 15.12
CA ASP A 48 12.10 -9.85 16.43
C ASP A 48 10.98 -9.29 17.35
N ALA A 49 9.93 -8.70 16.76
CA ALA A 49 8.76 -8.20 17.48
C ALA A 49 7.72 -9.30 17.82
N GLY A 50 7.89 -10.53 17.34
CA GLY A 50 7.01 -11.66 17.63
C GLY A 50 6.02 -12.05 16.53
N GLY A 51 6.09 -11.42 15.37
CA GLY A 51 5.32 -11.77 14.19
C GLY A 51 6.03 -12.77 13.28
N LYS A 52 5.47 -12.96 12.09
CA LYS A 52 6.07 -13.76 11.02
C LYS A 52 6.05 -12.98 9.71
N ALA A 53 7.15 -12.98 8.96
CA ALA A 53 7.27 -12.19 7.74
C ALA A 53 7.58 -13.04 6.51
N HIS A 54 7.00 -12.65 5.37
CA HIS A 54 7.32 -13.16 4.04
C HIS A 54 7.67 -11.99 3.13
N ILE A 55 8.69 -12.15 2.30
CA ILE A 55 9.18 -11.10 1.41
C ILE A 55 8.82 -11.41 -0.03
N PHE A 56 8.23 -10.44 -0.73
CA PHE A 56 8.03 -10.47 -2.17
C PHE A 56 8.60 -9.18 -2.78
N ALA A 57 9.82 -9.26 -3.31
CA ALA A 57 10.49 -8.13 -3.92
C ALA A 57 10.04 -7.97 -5.37
N THR A 58 9.27 -6.91 -5.65
CA THR A 58 8.75 -6.66 -7.00
C THR A 58 8.43 -5.18 -7.22
N ASP A 59 8.32 -4.75 -8.49
CA ASP A 59 7.75 -3.47 -8.88
C ASP A 59 6.26 -3.67 -9.21
N LEU A 60 5.38 -3.05 -8.44
CA LEU A 60 3.93 -3.15 -8.63
C LEU A 60 3.40 -2.37 -9.84
N THR A 61 4.26 -1.60 -10.51
CA THR A 61 3.89 -0.89 -11.75
C THR A 61 3.99 -1.77 -12.99
N GLU A 62 4.68 -2.90 -12.88
CA GLU A 62 4.80 -3.87 -13.96
C GLU A 62 3.57 -4.77 -14.05
N GLU A 63 3.16 -5.07 -15.28
CA GLU A 63 1.98 -5.92 -15.54
C GLU A 63 2.16 -7.32 -14.94
N GLY A 64 1.10 -7.82 -14.30
CA GLY A 64 1.09 -9.14 -13.64
C GLY A 64 1.72 -9.17 -12.25
N ASN A 65 2.58 -8.22 -11.89
CA ASN A 65 3.24 -8.21 -10.59
C ASN A 65 2.28 -8.01 -9.40
N PRO A 66 1.23 -7.18 -9.48
CA PRO A 66 0.20 -7.14 -8.44
C PRO A 66 -0.50 -8.48 -8.20
N ASP A 67 -0.85 -9.19 -9.27
CA ASP A 67 -1.48 -10.51 -9.19
C ASP A 67 -0.53 -11.53 -8.58
N ALA A 68 0.75 -11.54 -9.00
CA ALA A 68 1.79 -12.40 -8.44
C ALA A 68 2.03 -12.13 -6.95
N ALA A 69 2.01 -10.87 -6.52
CA ALA A 69 2.17 -10.50 -5.10
C ALA A 69 1.01 -11.02 -4.24
N VAL A 70 -0.22 -10.90 -4.72
CA VAL A 70 -1.41 -11.42 -4.05
C VAL A 70 -1.37 -12.95 -3.99
N GLN A 71 -1.05 -13.61 -5.11
CA GLN A 71 -0.97 -15.07 -5.14
C GLN A 71 0.12 -15.60 -4.20
N PHE A 72 1.31 -14.98 -4.21
CA PHE A 72 2.39 -15.32 -3.27
C PHE A 72 1.93 -15.20 -1.81
N ALA A 73 1.22 -14.14 -1.45
CA ALA A 73 0.71 -13.95 -0.10
C ALA A 73 -0.29 -15.05 0.30
N ILE A 74 -1.18 -15.43 -0.61
CA ILE A 74 -2.13 -16.52 -0.40
C ILE A 74 -1.41 -17.86 -0.23
N ASP A 75 -0.41 -18.15 -1.07
CA ASP A 75 0.35 -19.41 -1.02
C ASP A 75 1.15 -19.54 0.29
N LYS A 76 1.69 -18.43 0.80
CA LYS A 76 2.48 -18.42 2.04
C LYS A 76 1.63 -18.47 3.30
N MET A 77 0.52 -17.75 3.34
CA MET A 77 -0.30 -17.57 4.55
C MET A 77 -1.60 -18.38 4.52
N GLY A 78 -1.94 -19.03 3.40
CA GLY A 78 -3.19 -19.75 3.21
C GLY A 78 -4.42 -18.86 3.15
N LYS A 79 -4.50 -17.87 4.03
CA LYS A 79 -5.57 -16.88 4.09
C LYS A 79 -4.99 -15.48 4.35
N VAL A 80 -5.28 -14.54 3.47
CA VAL A 80 -5.00 -13.11 3.68
C VAL A 80 -6.24 -12.47 4.30
N GLY A 81 -6.10 -11.82 5.45
CA GLY A 81 -7.21 -11.13 6.14
C GLY A 81 -7.26 -9.64 5.82
N THR A 82 -6.10 -9.02 5.56
CA THR A 82 -5.98 -7.58 5.34
C THR A 82 -5.03 -7.27 4.19
N LEU A 83 -5.46 -6.40 3.26
CA LEU A 83 -4.60 -5.74 2.29
C LEU A 83 -4.35 -4.31 2.74
N VAL A 84 -3.07 -3.90 2.83
CA VAL A 84 -2.66 -2.51 3.06
C VAL A 84 -2.01 -1.96 1.80
N ASN A 85 -2.74 -1.13 1.07
CA ASN A 85 -2.23 -0.37 -0.06
C ASN A 85 -1.52 0.87 0.45
N ASN A 86 -0.20 0.76 0.64
CA ASN A 86 0.64 1.85 1.12
C ASN A 86 1.71 2.26 0.09
N ALA A 87 2.04 1.43 -0.89
CA ALA A 87 2.97 1.80 -1.94
C ALA A 87 2.55 3.11 -2.62
N GLY A 88 3.48 4.04 -2.74
CA GLY A 88 3.21 5.33 -3.35
C GLY A 88 4.46 6.18 -3.46
N MET A 89 4.38 7.19 -4.30
CA MET A 89 5.42 8.20 -4.50
C MET A 89 4.80 9.58 -4.71
N GLY A 90 5.59 10.64 -4.54
CA GLY A 90 5.21 12.00 -4.88
C GLY A 90 6.37 12.71 -5.56
N ARG A 91 6.09 13.47 -6.60
CA ARG A 91 6.98 14.49 -7.16
C ARG A 91 6.26 15.83 -7.07
N PHE A 92 6.99 16.86 -6.72
CA PHE A 92 6.44 18.20 -6.44
C PHE A 92 7.06 19.19 -7.42
N GLU A 93 6.27 19.60 -8.40
CA GLU A 93 6.68 20.45 -9.51
C GLU A 93 5.68 21.59 -9.70
N MET A 94 6.17 22.77 -10.13
CA MET A 94 5.28 23.85 -10.57
C MET A 94 4.60 23.46 -11.88
N VAL A 95 3.40 23.95 -12.12
CA VAL A 95 2.60 23.57 -13.30
C VAL A 95 3.39 23.68 -14.62
N PRO A 96 4.17 24.75 -14.89
CA PRO A 96 4.93 24.85 -16.14
C PRO A 96 6.08 23.83 -16.27
N ASP A 97 6.53 23.25 -15.16
CA ASP A 97 7.71 22.35 -15.08
C ASP A 97 7.30 20.87 -15.02
N ILE A 98 5.99 20.59 -15.00
CA ILE A 98 5.49 19.21 -14.93
C ILE A 98 5.86 18.45 -16.21
N LYS A 99 6.52 17.29 -16.02
CA LYS A 99 6.86 16.39 -17.12
C LYS A 99 5.84 15.25 -17.22
N ASP A 100 5.64 14.77 -18.44
CA ASP A 100 4.72 13.64 -18.69
C ASP A 100 5.10 12.39 -17.89
N GLU A 101 6.42 12.12 -17.75
CA GLU A 101 6.91 10.99 -16.96
C GLU A 101 6.52 11.11 -15.48
N SER A 102 6.56 12.33 -14.92
CA SER A 102 6.15 12.58 -13.52
C SER A 102 4.68 12.24 -13.30
N TYR A 103 3.83 12.58 -14.28
CA TYR A 103 2.41 12.23 -14.27
C TYR A 103 2.21 10.71 -14.37
N GLN A 104 2.82 10.08 -15.37
CA GLN A 104 2.66 8.66 -15.64
C GLN A 104 3.12 7.80 -14.45
N GLU A 105 4.31 8.05 -13.91
CA GLU A 105 4.86 7.29 -12.78
C GLU A 105 3.98 7.40 -11.52
N GLN A 106 3.51 8.60 -11.19
CA GLN A 106 2.70 8.80 -10.00
C GLN A 106 1.33 8.13 -10.13
N PHE A 107 0.65 8.25 -11.27
CA PHE A 107 -0.62 7.57 -11.48
C PHE A 107 -0.46 6.06 -11.55
N GLN A 108 0.59 5.57 -12.22
CA GLN A 108 0.86 4.15 -12.33
C GLN A 108 1.03 3.49 -10.95
N LEU A 109 1.82 4.10 -10.05
CA LEU A 109 2.04 3.52 -8.73
C LEU A 109 0.90 3.82 -7.76
N ASN A 110 0.46 5.09 -7.66
CA ASN A 110 -0.45 5.51 -6.60
C ASN A 110 -1.91 5.11 -6.87
N VAL A 111 -2.27 4.90 -8.13
CA VAL A 111 -3.66 4.62 -8.55
C VAL A 111 -3.78 3.24 -9.19
N TRP A 112 -3.10 3.00 -10.32
CA TRP A 112 -3.25 1.76 -11.08
C TRP A 112 -2.76 0.52 -10.33
N ALA A 113 -1.59 0.59 -9.71
CA ALA A 113 -1.08 -0.53 -8.91
C ALA A 113 -2.01 -0.84 -7.73
N CYS A 114 -2.55 0.20 -7.06
CA CYS A 114 -3.53 0.03 -6.00
C CYS A 114 -4.81 -0.66 -6.51
N MET A 115 -5.36 -0.20 -7.65
CA MET A 115 -6.51 -0.85 -8.30
C MET A 115 -6.24 -2.31 -8.63
N ALA A 116 -5.08 -2.62 -9.20
CA ALA A 116 -4.68 -3.97 -9.56
C ALA A 116 -4.60 -4.88 -8.32
N MET A 117 -4.02 -4.40 -7.21
CA MET A 117 -3.98 -5.14 -5.95
C MET A 117 -5.38 -5.45 -5.42
N VAL A 118 -6.29 -4.47 -5.44
CA VAL A 118 -7.68 -4.66 -4.99
C VAL A 118 -8.41 -5.64 -5.91
N ARG A 119 -8.32 -5.46 -7.22
CA ARG A 119 -8.91 -6.39 -8.20
C ARG A 119 -8.45 -7.84 -7.96
N SER A 120 -7.17 -8.02 -7.69
CA SER A 120 -6.58 -9.35 -7.49
C SER A 120 -7.00 -10.01 -6.18
N ILE A 121 -7.09 -9.25 -5.07
CA ILE A 121 -7.40 -9.82 -3.75
C ILE A 121 -8.90 -10.07 -3.51
N VAL A 122 -9.79 -9.31 -4.14
CA VAL A 122 -11.24 -9.39 -3.91
C VAL A 122 -11.82 -10.79 -4.10
N PRO A 123 -11.47 -11.57 -5.14
CA PRO A 123 -11.95 -12.95 -5.27
C PRO A 123 -11.59 -13.83 -4.06
N HIS A 124 -10.39 -13.67 -3.51
CA HIS A 124 -9.95 -14.37 -2.31
C HIS A 124 -10.77 -13.96 -1.07
N PHE A 125 -11.02 -12.66 -0.89
CA PHE A 125 -11.85 -12.16 0.21
C PHE A 125 -13.31 -12.65 0.11
N LYS A 126 -13.89 -12.68 -1.08
CA LYS A 126 -15.23 -13.25 -1.32
C LYS A 126 -15.28 -14.73 -0.92
N LYS A 127 -14.31 -15.54 -1.39
CA LYS A 127 -14.19 -16.95 -1.02
C LYS A 127 -13.99 -17.16 0.48
N SER A 128 -13.29 -16.25 1.14
CA SER A 128 -13.02 -16.26 2.59
C SER A 128 -14.17 -15.68 3.43
N LYS A 129 -15.28 -15.25 2.80
CA LYS A 129 -16.47 -14.62 3.41
C LYS A 129 -16.14 -13.32 4.15
N GLY A 130 -15.21 -12.54 3.61
CA GLY A 130 -14.83 -11.22 4.10
C GLY A 130 -13.33 -10.97 4.11
N GLY A 131 -12.98 -9.70 4.29
CA GLY A 131 -11.61 -9.21 4.32
C GLY A 131 -11.58 -7.72 4.67
N GLN A 132 -10.37 -7.16 4.69
CA GLN A 132 -10.18 -5.74 4.93
C GLN A 132 -9.19 -5.14 3.94
N ILE A 133 -9.53 -3.98 3.39
CA ILE A 133 -8.67 -3.15 2.53
C ILE A 133 -8.41 -1.84 3.27
N VAL A 134 -7.14 -1.51 3.46
CA VAL A 134 -6.71 -0.24 4.05
C VAL A 134 -5.89 0.51 3.01
N ASN A 135 -6.41 1.65 2.55
CA ASN A 135 -5.74 2.50 1.57
C ASN A 135 -5.04 3.65 2.28
N ILE A 136 -3.71 3.71 2.19
CA ILE A 136 -2.92 4.81 2.75
C ILE A 136 -2.93 5.97 1.74
N GLY A 137 -3.82 6.88 2.00
CA GLY A 137 -3.98 8.10 1.24
C GLY A 137 -3.05 9.23 1.67
N SER A 138 -3.62 10.39 1.87
CA SER A 138 -2.97 11.58 2.42
C SER A 138 -4.04 12.63 2.74
N ILE A 139 -3.71 13.62 3.59
CA ILE A 139 -4.51 14.83 3.75
C ILE A 139 -4.71 15.57 2.42
N VAL A 140 -3.75 15.47 1.49
CA VAL A 140 -3.89 16.07 0.14
C VAL A 140 -4.89 15.33 -0.77
N GLY A 141 -5.51 14.25 -0.31
CA GLY A 141 -6.71 13.68 -0.88
C GLY A 141 -7.99 14.47 -0.55
N TYR A 142 -7.90 15.52 0.26
CA TYR A 142 -8.98 16.42 0.64
C TYR A 142 -8.72 17.89 0.26
N LEU A 143 -7.46 18.25 0.00
CA LEU A 143 -7.04 19.60 -0.34
C LEU A 143 -5.90 19.59 -1.35
N GLY A 144 -5.74 20.68 -2.09
CA GLY A 144 -4.58 20.90 -2.96
C GLY A 144 -3.45 21.59 -2.23
N ILE A 145 -2.24 21.35 -2.70
CA ILE A 145 -1.03 22.03 -2.21
C ILE A 145 -0.20 22.57 -3.37
N SER A 146 0.54 23.64 -3.13
CA SER A 146 1.49 24.17 -4.11
C SER A 146 2.50 23.11 -4.53
N LYS A 147 2.83 23.06 -5.82
CA LYS A 147 3.70 22.06 -6.47
C LYS A 147 3.16 20.61 -6.41
N GLY A 148 2.01 20.38 -5.81
CA GLY A 148 1.45 19.06 -5.58
C GLY A 148 0.34 18.66 -6.54
N SER A 149 0.18 19.32 -7.70
CA SER A 149 -0.94 19.10 -8.62
C SER A 149 -1.15 17.61 -8.94
N ILE A 150 -0.10 16.92 -9.38
CA ILE A 150 -0.18 15.50 -9.75
C ILE A 150 -0.37 14.64 -8.50
N TYR A 151 0.45 14.85 -7.46
CA TYR A 151 0.35 14.04 -6.24
C TYR A 151 -1.03 14.15 -5.60
N SER A 152 -1.56 15.37 -5.45
CA SER A 152 -2.92 15.59 -4.94
C SER A 152 -3.96 14.88 -5.81
N SER A 153 -3.86 15.01 -7.14
CA SER A 153 -4.78 14.32 -8.06
C SER A 153 -4.79 12.81 -7.86
N THR A 154 -3.62 12.17 -7.67
CA THR A 154 -3.57 10.73 -7.39
C THR A 154 -4.23 10.37 -6.06
N LYS A 155 -4.08 11.21 -5.03
CA LYS A 155 -4.70 10.96 -3.71
C LYS A 155 -6.19 11.23 -3.67
N TRP A 156 -6.68 12.19 -4.49
CA TRP A 156 -8.11 12.37 -4.74
C TRP A 156 -8.70 11.18 -5.51
N ALA A 157 -8.01 10.70 -6.54
CA ALA A 157 -8.41 9.49 -7.27
C ALA A 157 -8.51 8.28 -6.33
N LEU A 158 -7.50 8.05 -5.49
CA LEU A 158 -7.51 6.95 -4.53
C LEU A 158 -8.66 7.07 -3.51
N ARG A 159 -8.99 8.30 -3.09
CA ARG A 159 -10.15 8.53 -2.22
C ARG A 159 -11.46 8.20 -2.93
N GLY A 160 -11.64 8.63 -4.19
CA GLY A 160 -12.82 8.28 -4.99
C GLY A 160 -12.99 6.78 -5.15
N LEU A 161 -11.90 6.07 -5.47
CA LEU A 161 -11.88 4.61 -5.54
C LEU A 161 -12.25 3.97 -4.19
N ASN A 162 -11.71 4.48 -3.08
CA ASN A 162 -12.01 3.97 -1.75
C ASN A 162 -13.52 4.05 -1.43
N GLU A 163 -14.18 5.19 -1.73
CA GLU A 163 -15.61 5.34 -1.49
C GLU A 163 -16.43 4.38 -2.36
N SER A 164 -16.10 4.24 -3.66
CA SER A 164 -16.76 3.29 -4.55
C SER A 164 -16.59 1.85 -4.07
N TRP A 165 -15.37 1.43 -3.75
CA TRP A 165 -15.11 0.07 -3.25
C TRP A 165 -15.80 -0.22 -1.91
N ARG A 166 -15.98 0.78 -1.07
CA ARG A 166 -16.70 0.63 0.19
C ARG A 166 -18.16 0.22 -0.04
N GLU A 167 -18.82 0.84 -1.03
CA GLU A 167 -20.19 0.50 -1.41
C GLU A 167 -20.27 -0.83 -2.17
N GLU A 168 -19.38 -1.04 -3.16
CA GLU A 168 -19.35 -2.25 -3.99
C GLU A 168 -19.08 -3.54 -3.21
N LEU A 169 -18.20 -3.47 -2.20
CA LEU A 169 -17.68 -4.64 -1.51
C LEU A 169 -18.36 -4.88 -0.14
N TYR A 170 -19.19 -3.95 0.31
CA TYR A 170 -19.94 -4.10 1.56
C TYR A 170 -20.83 -5.36 1.62
N PRO A 171 -21.56 -5.73 0.53
CA PRO A 171 -22.38 -6.96 0.53
C PRO A 171 -21.58 -8.26 0.75
N ASP A 172 -20.30 -8.24 0.37
CA ASP A 172 -19.38 -9.38 0.51
C ASP A 172 -18.65 -9.40 1.88
N ASN A 173 -19.05 -8.54 2.82
CA ASN A 173 -18.41 -8.37 4.13
C ASN A 173 -16.92 -7.99 4.02
N ILE A 174 -16.55 -7.23 2.98
CA ILE A 174 -15.21 -6.67 2.77
C ILE A 174 -15.23 -5.21 3.24
N LYS A 175 -14.44 -4.91 4.25
CA LYS A 175 -14.34 -3.55 4.80
C LYS A 175 -13.28 -2.76 4.05
N VAL A 176 -13.59 -1.53 3.66
CA VAL A 176 -12.67 -0.63 2.98
C VAL A 176 -12.49 0.65 3.80
N CYS A 177 -11.23 1.00 4.08
CA CYS A 177 -10.87 2.14 4.91
C CYS A 177 -9.83 3.01 4.20
N TYR A 178 -10.03 4.33 4.23
CA TYR A 178 -9.06 5.33 3.80
C TYR A 178 -8.40 5.96 5.01
N VAL A 179 -7.07 5.92 5.06
CA VAL A 179 -6.27 6.60 6.07
C VAL A 179 -5.58 7.78 5.39
N GLY A 180 -5.85 9.00 5.85
CA GLY A 180 -5.31 10.24 5.28
C GLY A 180 -4.23 10.86 6.18
N PRO A 181 -2.98 10.37 6.22
CA PRO A 181 -1.93 10.95 7.04
C PRO A 181 -1.65 12.40 6.64
N GLY A 182 -1.32 13.21 7.63
CA GLY A 182 -0.68 14.51 7.42
C GLY A 182 0.81 14.34 7.10
N PHE A 183 1.61 15.30 7.59
CA PHE A 183 3.07 15.20 7.44
C PHE A 183 3.63 14.16 8.41
N VAL A 184 4.31 13.15 7.87
CA VAL A 184 5.00 12.11 8.64
C VAL A 184 6.47 12.12 8.27
N LEU A 185 7.35 12.13 9.26
CA LEU A 185 8.79 12.06 9.06
C LEU A 185 9.16 10.66 8.55
N THR A 186 9.45 10.55 7.27
CA THR A 186 9.79 9.30 6.58
C THR A 186 10.74 9.57 5.44
N GLU A 187 11.31 8.54 4.86
CA GLU A 187 12.13 8.59 3.64
C GLU A 187 11.34 8.96 2.37
N PHE A 188 10.06 9.28 2.48
CA PHE A 188 9.23 9.66 1.34
C PHE A 188 9.84 10.85 0.60
N ASN A 189 9.97 10.74 -0.73
CA ASN A 189 10.64 11.71 -1.61
C ASN A 189 12.16 11.85 -1.39
N GLY A 190 12.84 10.79 -0.98
CA GLY A 190 14.30 10.80 -0.87
C GLY A 190 14.83 11.56 0.35
N ARG A 191 14.00 11.86 1.32
CA ARG A 191 14.45 12.40 2.60
C ARG A 191 15.27 11.35 3.35
N LYS A 192 16.28 11.78 4.09
CA LYS A 192 17.02 10.89 4.99
C LYS A 192 16.22 10.70 6.28
N GLU A 193 16.27 9.49 6.88
CA GLU A 193 15.72 9.27 8.23
C GLU A 193 16.34 10.31 9.19
N GLY A 194 15.49 11.07 9.88
CA GLY A 194 15.91 12.03 10.91
C GLY A 194 16.25 13.45 10.42
N GLY A 195 15.92 13.82 9.18
CA GLY A 195 16.08 15.17 8.64
C GLY A 195 14.81 16.00 8.65
#